data_3f73d0f6262ba77b5cbb9e6727936be3
#
_entry.id   3f73d0f6262ba77b5cbb9e6727936be3
#
_cell.length_a   1.000
_cell.length_b   1.000
_cell.length_c   1.000
_cell.angle_alpha   90.00
_cell.angle_beta   90.00
_cell.angle_gamma   90.00
#
_symmetry.space_group_name_H-M   'P 1'
#
loop_
_entity.id
_entity.type
_entity.pdbx_description
1 polymer ?
#
loop_
_entity_poly.entity_id
_entity_poly.type
_entity_poly.pdbx_seq_one_letter_code
_entity_poly.pdbx_strand_id
1 'polypeptide(L)'
;MASVVPTSAAMASGFAAAAVLAKEITDSETLAGVAAAMMQVGSVAMTVPLARRMARLGRRRGLVAGWSIGTVGATLAFLAAVADFYPLLVVGIIGIGAGNATNLAARFASADLAPDDRRARAIGMLVWSTTFGAALGPTIALGPASAVAEFFGLPELSGPYLLGMVLFVIGLTVTHVWLRPDPLEVLGTVGQAAARPAPLRVVGRRIATVPAARLAVIAMLTGQAVMVGVMTMTPLHMDNGDHHLRVIGWVISVHVIGMFAFSPIVGWLVDRIGPYLMVGLGGVILCIGAETAAHNSAEDSAGMFAGLLLVGLGWSFGLIAGSALLTAAFPVAQRVEMQGGADLLMTGGGAVAGLSSGVAMEHFGFHSLSHWAGLSALLLVAAAAAAWYAARQEQAKPVSYRGAG
;
A
#
# COMPACT_ATOMS: atom_id res chain seq x y z
N MET A 1 9.73 6.13 10.82
CA MET A 1 9.02 5.10 11.62
C MET A 1 8.05 5.71 12.62
N ALA A 2 8.50 6.56 13.54
CA ALA A 2 7.64 7.12 14.60
C ALA A 2 6.37 7.84 14.09
N SER A 3 6.38 8.41 12.90
CA SER A 3 5.20 9.05 12.30
C SER A 3 4.27 8.08 11.58
N VAL A 4 4.81 6.96 11.06
CA VAL A 4 4.03 6.00 10.27
C VAL A 4 3.15 5.12 11.14
N VAL A 5 3.57 4.78 12.35
CA VAL A 5 2.74 4.00 13.30
C VAL A 5 1.40 4.69 13.58
N PRO A 6 1.36 5.94 14.09
CA PRO A 6 0.08 6.60 14.34
C PRO A 6 -0.73 6.83 13.06
N THR A 7 -0.10 7.22 11.94
CA THR A 7 -0.85 7.47 10.71
C THR A 7 -1.43 6.20 10.08
N SER A 8 -0.75 5.05 10.23
CA SER A 8 -1.31 3.76 9.82
C SER A 8 -2.50 3.35 10.68
N ALA A 9 -2.43 3.61 11.99
CA ALA A 9 -3.57 3.38 12.88
C ALA A 9 -4.76 4.29 12.52
N ALA A 10 -4.51 5.58 12.21
CA ALA A 10 -5.54 6.52 11.77
C ALA A 10 -6.28 6.02 10.52
N MET A 11 -5.52 5.51 9.54
CA MET A 11 -6.09 4.97 8.31
C MET A 11 -6.90 3.70 8.55
N ALA A 12 -6.35 2.76 9.32
CA ALA A 12 -7.01 1.51 9.63
C ALA A 12 -8.31 1.74 10.43
N SER A 13 -8.31 2.72 11.34
CA SER A 13 -9.49 3.16 12.10
C SER A 13 -10.58 3.71 11.17
N GLY A 14 -10.20 4.64 10.29
CA GLY A 14 -11.15 5.25 9.34
C GLY A 14 -11.72 4.22 8.35
N PHE A 15 -10.90 3.28 7.89
CA PHE A 15 -11.35 2.20 7.00
C PHE A 15 -12.34 1.26 7.69
N ALA A 16 -12.05 0.85 8.93
CA ALA A 16 -12.90 -0.08 9.67
C ALA A 16 -14.31 0.49 9.96
N ALA A 17 -14.42 1.79 10.19
CA ALA A 17 -15.70 2.45 10.48
C ALA A 17 -16.46 2.91 9.22
N ALA A 18 -15.80 3.04 8.05
CA ALA A 18 -16.37 3.71 6.88
C ALA A 18 -17.66 3.06 6.36
N ALA A 19 -17.66 1.74 6.17
CA ALA A 19 -18.82 1.02 5.66
C ALA A 19 -19.94 0.96 6.70
N VAL A 20 -19.59 0.75 7.97
CA VAL A 20 -20.56 0.65 9.07
C VAL A 20 -21.31 1.97 9.25
N LEU A 21 -20.59 3.09 9.35
CA LEU A 21 -21.18 4.41 9.46
C LEU A 21 -22.01 4.79 8.24
N ALA A 22 -21.52 4.47 7.03
CA ALA A 22 -22.27 4.74 5.81
C ALA A 22 -23.61 3.97 5.75
N LYS A 23 -23.61 2.71 6.21
CA LYS A 23 -24.82 1.90 6.32
C LYS A 23 -25.79 2.48 7.37
N GLU A 24 -25.27 2.92 8.52
CA GLU A 24 -26.08 3.55 9.57
C GLU A 24 -26.78 4.82 9.07
N ILE A 25 -26.04 5.71 8.36
CA ILE A 25 -26.59 6.97 7.83
C ILE A 25 -27.60 6.72 6.69
N THR A 26 -27.42 5.71 5.85
CA THR A 26 -28.13 5.58 4.56
C THR A 26 -29.08 4.41 4.48
N ASP A 27 -29.00 3.48 5.42
CA ASP A 27 -29.67 2.17 5.38
C ASP A 27 -29.42 1.38 4.07
N SER A 28 -28.24 1.61 3.43
CA SER A 28 -27.88 1.06 2.12
C SER A 28 -26.53 0.35 2.13
N GLU A 29 -26.51 -0.94 1.82
CA GLU A 29 -25.28 -1.71 1.67
C GLU A 29 -24.44 -1.25 0.47
N THR A 30 -25.10 -0.83 -0.61
CA THR A 30 -24.43 -0.28 -1.80
C THR A 30 -23.65 0.98 -1.46
N LEU A 31 -24.27 1.93 -0.73
CA LEU A 31 -23.60 3.17 -0.33
C LEU A 31 -22.51 2.92 0.73
N ALA A 32 -22.66 1.92 1.58
CA ALA A 32 -21.62 1.46 2.49
C ALA A 32 -20.36 0.97 1.73
N GLY A 33 -20.56 0.15 0.70
CA GLY A 33 -19.48 -0.29 -0.18
C GLY A 33 -18.81 0.86 -0.94
N VAL A 34 -19.60 1.82 -1.43
CA VAL A 34 -19.07 3.04 -2.08
C VAL A 34 -18.19 3.82 -1.11
N ALA A 35 -18.65 4.07 0.12
CA ALA A 35 -17.86 4.81 1.10
C ALA A 35 -16.50 4.15 1.38
N ALA A 36 -16.47 2.84 1.58
CA ALA A 36 -15.22 2.10 1.79
C ALA A 36 -14.26 2.21 0.57
N ALA A 37 -14.81 2.12 -0.65
CA ALA A 37 -14.03 2.23 -1.89
C ALA A 37 -13.44 3.64 -2.10
N MET A 38 -14.05 4.68 -1.58
CA MET A 38 -13.58 6.07 -1.72
C MET A 38 -12.23 6.33 -1.07
N MET A 39 -11.82 5.54 -0.09
CA MET A 39 -10.44 5.61 0.44
C MET A 39 -9.41 5.30 -0.66
N GLN A 40 -9.67 4.30 -1.48
CA GLN A 40 -8.77 3.93 -2.58
C GLN A 40 -8.76 5.00 -3.68
N VAL A 41 -9.92 5.59 -3.98
CA VAL A 41 -10.03 6.73 -4.90
C VAL A 41 -9.18 7.90 -4.41
N GLY A 42 -9.27 8.26 -3.13
CA GLY A 42 -8.46 9.31 -2.52
C GLY A 42 -6.95 9.01 -2.59
N SER A 43 -6.56 7.77 -2.33
CA SER A 43 -5.16 7.33 -2.43
C SER A 43 -4.63 7.49 -3.86
N VAL A 44 -5.34 6.98 -4.86
CA VAL A 44 -4.98 7.09 -6.29
C VAL A 44 -4.88 8.56 -6.72
N ALA A 45 -5.90 9.36 -6.40
CA ALA A 45 -5.98 10.77 -6.80
C ALA A 45 -4.83 11.61 -6.22
N MET A 46 -4.39 11.31 -4.99
CA MET A 46 -3.38 12.11 -4.28
C MET A 46 -1.94 11.62 -4.49
N THR A 47 -1.71 10.43 -5.02
CA THR A 47 -0.37 9.85 -5.19
C THR A 47 0.55 10.78 -6.02
N VAL A 48 0.09 11.22 -7.20
CA VAL A 48 0.90 12.08 -8.09
C VAL A 48 1.03 13.52 -7.58
N PRO A 49 -0.04 14.21 -7.13
CA PRO A 49 0.09 15.54 -6.53
C PRO A 49 1.08 15.58 -5.36
N LEU A 50 1.04 14.59 -4.45
CA LEU A 50 1.96 14.50 -3.32
C LEU A 50 3.40 14.24 -3.77
N ALA A 51 3.62 13.32 -4.72
CA ALA A 51 4.95 13.07 -5.29
C ALA A 51 5.54 14.35 -5.92
N ARG A 52 4.75 15.08 -6.70
CA ARG A 52 5.17 16.37 -7.31
C ARG A 52 5.49 17.42 -6.26
N ARG A 53 4.72 17.48 -5.18
CA ARG A 53 4.98 18.36 -4.06
C ARG A 53 6.30 18.00 -3.35
N MET A 54 6.55 16.71 -3.11
CA MET A 54 7.79 16.20 -2.53
C MET A 54 9.02 16.54 -3.40
N ALA A 55 8.92 16.34 -4.71
CA ALA A 55 10.00 16.66 -5.64
C ALA A 55 10.38 18.13 -5.64
N ARG A 56 9.40 19.05 -5.47
CA ARG A 56 9.62 20.49 -5.48
C ARG A 56 10.06 21.05 -4.13
N LEU A 57 9.47 20.57 -3.06
CA LEU A 57 9.56 21.21 -1.74
C LEU A 57 10.27 20.35 -0.69
N GLY A 58 10.68 19.12 -1.05
CA GLY A 58 11.28 18.13 -0.15
C GLY A 58 10.28 17.14 0.42
N ARG A 59 10.82 16.02 0.93
CA ARG A 59 10.01 14.92 1.50
C ARG A 59 9.15 15.36 2.66
N ARG A 60 9.75 16.09 3.61
CA ARG A 60 9.07 16.58 4.81
C ARG A 60 7.83 17.38 4.49
N ARG A 61 7.94 18.39 3.60
CA ARG A 61 6.81 19.25 3.23
C ARG A 61 5.73 18.50 2.48
N GLY A 62 6.09 17.49 1.69
CA GLY A 62 5.14 16.64 0.99
C GLY A 62 4.40 15.70 1.95
N LEU A 63 5.12 15.00 2.84
CA LEU A 63 4.53 14.12 3.85
C LEU A 63 3.60 14.88 4.81
N VAL A 64 4.05 16.03 5.32
CA VAL A 64 3.23 16.91 6.17
C VAL A 64 1.94 17.31 5.45
N ALA A 65 2.02 17.73 4.18
CA ALA A 65 0.83 18.09 3.40
C ALA A 65 -0.14 16.91 3.24
N GLY A 66 0.36 15.71 2.95
CA GLY A 66 -0.49 14.55 2.78
C GLY A 66 -1.21 14.14 4.08
N TRP A 67 -0.50 14.14 5.20
CA TRP A 67 -1.16 13.86 6.49
C TRP A 67 -2.04 15.01 6.98
N SER A 68 -1.78 16.27 6.59
CA SER A 68 -2.73 17.36 6.82
C SER A 68 -4.04 17.15 6.08
N ILE A 69 -3.99 16.66 4.83
CA ILE A 69 -5.19 16.29 4.06
C ILE A 69 -5.90 15.12 4.75
N GLY A 70 -5.15 14.12 5.23
CA GLY A 70 -5.70 13.02 6.03
C GLY A 70 -6.39 13.51 7.31
N THR A 71 -5.79 14.47 8.02
CA THR A 71 -6.38 15.11 9.22
C THR A 71 -7.70 15.79 8.87
N VAL A 72 -7.71 16.63 7.82
CA VAL A 72 -8.94 17.29 7.35
C VAL A 72 -9.99 16.24 6.95
N GLY A 73 -9.58 15.19 6.25
CA GLY A 73 -10.46 14.09 5.90
C GLY A 73 -11.10 13.41 7.12
N ALA A 74 -10.30 13.09 8.13
CA ALA A 74 -10.80 12.52 9.38
C ALA A 74 -11.72 13.47 10.14
N THR A 75 -11.43 14.78 10.13
CA THR A 75 -12.32 15.81 10.71
C THR A 75 -13.65 15.87 9.99
N LEU A 76 -13.66 15.86 8.64
CA LEU A 76 -14.89 15.86 7.86
C LEU A 76 -15.71 14.59 8.09
N ALA A 77 -15.06 13.42 8.18
CA ALA A 77 -15.74 12.17 8.49
C ALA A 77 -16.31 12.15 9.93
N PHE A 78 -15.61 12.73 10.89
CA PHE A 78 -16.12 12.97 12.25
C PHE A 78 -17.37 13.85 12.24
N LEU A 79 -17.32 14.99 11.55
CA LEU A 79 -18.47 15.88 11.42
C LEU A 79 -19.64 15.23 10.68
N ALA A 80 -19.34 14.36 9.71
CA ALA A 80 -20.34 13.57 8.99
C ALA A 80 -21.08 12.59 9.92
N ALA A 81 -20.34 11.94 10.83
CA ALA A 81 -20.90 11.05 11.84
C ALA A 81 -21.81 11.79 12.84
N VAL A 82 -21.42 13.02 13.23
CA VAL A 82 -22.21 13.85 14.15
C VAL A 82 -23.47 14.44 13.49
N ALA A 83 -23.39 14.72 12.18
CA ALA A 83 -24.46 15.36 11.43
C ALA A 83 -25.34 14.39 10.61
N ASP A 84 -25.07 13.08 10.66
CA ASP A 84 -25.72 12.05 9.84
C ASP A 84 -25.75 12.39 8.34
N PHE A 85 -24.62 12.89 7.81
CA PHE A 85 -24.54 13.44 6.47
C PHE A 85 -23.58 12.67 5.56
N TYR A 86 -24.10 11.70 4.80
CA TYR A 86 -23.35 10.80 3.93
C TYR A 86 -22.41 11.48 2.92
N PRO A 87 -22.77 12.55 2.17
CA PRO A 87 -21.85 13.17 1.23
C PRO A 87 -20.58 13.71 1.90
N LEU A 88 -20.67 14.22 3.12
CA LEU A 88 -19.52 14.70 3.89
C LEU A 88 -18.61 13.54 4.33
N LEU A 89 -19.20 12.38 4.68
CA LEU A 89 -18.47 11.16 4.97
C LEU A 89 -17.62 10.74 3.76
N VAL A 90 -18.21 10.71 2.56
CA VAL A 90 -17.51 10.35 1.33
C VAL A 90 -16.29 11.25 1.09
N VAL A 91 -16.45 12.57 1.21
CA VAL A 91 -15.35 13.53 1.08
C VAL A 91 -14.29 13.31 2.15
N GLY A 92 -14.71 13.05 3.38
CA GLY A 92 -13.81 12.72 4.49
C GLY A 92 -12.97 11.48 4.23
N ILE A 93 -13.59 10.41 3.78
CA ILE A 93 -12.91 9.13 3.44
C ILE A 93 -11.91 9.30 2.28
N ILE A 94 -12.25 10.10 1.25
CA ILE A 94 -11.30 10.47 0.18
C ILE A 94 -10.08 11.18 0.77
N GLY A 95 -10.27 12.10 1.71
CA GLY A 95 -9.18 12.78 2.42
C GLY A 95 -8.30 11.82 3.24
N ILE A 96 -8.89 10.86 3.93
CA ILE A 96 -8.15 9.80 4.65
C ILE A 96 -7.34 8.95 3.66
N GLY A 97 -7.85 8.70 2.47
CA GLY A 97 -7.14 8.03 1.38
C GLY A 97 -5.84 8.75 0.95
N ALA A 98 -5.78 10.07 1.04
CA ALA A 98 -4.53 10.82 0.85
C ALA A 98 -3.46 10.46 1.90
N GLY A 99 -3.88 10.14 3.12
CA GLY A 99 -3.00 9.59 4.17
C GLY A 99 -2.36 8.27 3.74
N ASN A 100 -3.12 7.38 3.07
CA ASN A 100 -2.60 6.12 2.52
C ASN A 100 -1.51 6.37 1.44
N ALA A 101 -1.77 7.24 0.48
CA ALA A 101 -0.77 7.62 -0.51
C ALA A 101 0.51 8.20 0.15
N THR A 102 0.35 8.92 1.26
CA THR A 102 1.46 9.50 2.02
C THR A 102 2.27 8.43 2.74
N ASN A 103 1.63 7.44 3.36
CA ASN A 103 2.30 6.31 4.00
C ASN A 103 3.08 5.47 2.98
N LEU A 104 2.50 5.23 1.81
CA LEU A 104 3.20 4.56 0.71
C LEU A 104 4.43 5.36 0.26
N ALA A 105 4.34 6.66 0.12
CA ALA A 105 5.47 7.51 -0.27
C ALA A 105 6.55 7.62 0.83
N ALA A 106 6.18 7.50 2.10
CA ALA A 106 7.10 7.57 3.23
C ALA A 106 8.16 6.46 3.20
N ARG A 107 7.87 5.27 2.60
CA ARG A 107 8.84 4.19 2.47
C ARG A 107 10.06 4.59 1.62
N PHE A 108 9.87 5.43 0.63
CA PHE A 108 10.96 5.93 -0.18
C PHE A 108 11.80 6.98 0.56
N ALA A 109 11.18 7.79 1.43
CA ALA A 109 11.92 8.75 2.25
C ALA A 109 12.90 8.04 3.21
N SER A 110 12.60 6.82 3.66
CA SER A 110 13.50 6.00 4.47
C SER A 110 14.71 5.48 3.67
N ALA A 111 14.55 5.32 2.36
CA ALA A 111 15.58 4.82 1.46
C ALA A 111 16.51 5.90 0.91
N ASP A 112 16.10 7.19 0.93
CA ASP A 112 16.82 8.28 0.27
C ASP A 112 18.24 8.48 0.81
N LEU A 113 18.43 8.39 2.12
CA LEU A 113 19.74 8.52 2.79
C LEU A 113 20.37 7.19 3.20
N ALA A 114 19.71 6.08 2.93
CA ALA A 114 20.24 4.76 3.25
C ALA A 114 21.38 4.41 2.27
N PRO A 115 22.48 3.81 2.77
CA PRO A 115 23.51 3.20 1.92
C PRO A 115 22.90 2.19 0.95
N ASP A 116 23.51 2.02 -0.22
CA ASP A 116 22.97 1.17 -1.28
C ASP A 116 22.78 -0.29 -0.85
N ASP A 117 23.66 -0.79 0.02
CA ASP A 117 23.65 -2.13 0.61
C ASP A 117 22.62 -2.33 1.73
N ARG A 118 21.92 -1.27 2.15
CA ARG A 118 20.90 -1.28 3.23
C ARG A 118 19.59 -0.61 2.86
N ARG A 119 19.41 -0.27 1.59
CA ARG A 119 18.26 0.48 1.11
C ARG A 119 16.95 -0.30 1.28
N ALA A 120 16.95 -1.56 0.89
CA ALA A 120 15.76 -2.41 1.03
C ALA A 120 15.43 -2.69 2.50
N ARG A 121 16.43 -2.83 3.37
CA ARG A 121 16.22 -2.94 4.82
C ARG A 121 15.57 -1.68 5.38
N ALA A 122 15.99 -0.48 4.96
CA ALA A 122 15.38 0.77 5.40
C ALA A 122 13.89 0.85 5.01
N ILE A 123 13.55 0.44 3.78
CA ILE A 123 12.17 0.31 3.31
C ILE A 123 11.41 -0.71 4.16
N GLY A 124 11.96 -1.91 4.34
CA GLY A 124 11.33 -2.99 5.11
C GLY A 124 11.06 -2.62 6.56
N MET A 125 11.98 -1.91 7.21
CA MET A 125 11.79 -1.41 8.58
C MET A 125 10.67 -0.38 8.69
N LEU A 126 10.50 0.48 7.67
CA LEU A 126 9.39 1.43 7.67
C LEU A 126 8.07 0.71 7.39
N VAL A 127 8.03 -0.21 6.44
CA VAL A 127 6.86 -1.06 6.15
C VAL A 127 6.47 -1.88 7.39
N TRP A 128 7.44 -2.43 8.11
CA TRP A 128 7.19 -3.13 9.39
C TRP A 128 6.51 -2.24 10.44
N SER A 129 6.87 -0.96 10.51
CA SER A 129 6.26 -0.05 11.47
C SER A 129 4.75 0.15 11.24
N THR A 130 4.25 -0.09 10.02
CA THR A 130 2.81 -0.06 9.75
C THR A 130 2.03 -1.19 10.42
N THR A 131 2.70 -2.31 10.75
CA THR A 131 2.06 -3.47 11.42
C THR A 131 1.35 -3.05 12.70
N PHE A 132 2.02 -2.23 13.53
CA PHE A 132 1.46 -1.80 14.81
C PHE A 132 0.20 -0.96 14.62
N GLY A 133 0.23 -0.02 13.67
CA GLY A 133 -0.91 0.82 13.36
C GLY A 133 -2.07 0.03 12.74
N ALA A 134 -1.77 -0.82 11.76
CA ALA A 134 -2.79 -1.60 11.06
C ALA A 134 -3.45 -2.66 11.97
N ALA A 135 -2.68 -3.27 12.88
CA ALA A 135 -3.19 -4.29 13.79
C ALA A 135 -4.00 -3.70 14.96
N LEU A 136 -3.53 -2.58 15.54
CA LEU A 136 -4.15 -1.99 16.73
C LEU A 136 -5.23 -0.95 16.39
N GLY A 137 -5.12 -0.31 15.21
CA GLY A 137 -6.02 0.78 14.79
C GLY A 137 -7.50 0.42 14.91
N PRO A 138 -7.99 -0.61 14.23
CA PRO A 138 -9.40 -0.99 14.27
C PRO A 138 -9.90 -1.36 15.67
N THR A 139 -9.11 -2.09 16.44
CA THR A 139 -9.46 -2.51 17.80
C THR A 139 -9.62 -1.32 18.75
N ILE A 140 -8.68 -0.36 18.68
CA ILE A 140 -8.74 0.87 19.50
C ILE A 140 -9.88 1.77 19.01
N ALA A 141 -10.12 1.81 17.72
CA ALA A 141 -11.13 2.66 17.10
C ALA A 141 -12.54 2.22 17.47
N LEU A 142 -12.88 0.95 17.24
CA LEU A 142 -14.22 0.39 17.45
C LEU A 142 -14.50 -0.04 18.90
N GLY A 143 -13.54 0.11 19.79
CA GLY A 143 -13.70 -0.13 21.21
C GLY A 143 -13.47 1.16 22.04
N PRO A 144 -12.25 1.42 22.54
CA PRO A 144 -12.00 2.56 23.42
C PRO A 144 -12.36 3.92 22.83
N ALA A 145 -12.13 4.16 21.51
CA ALA A 145 -12.43 5.46 20.91
C ALA A 145 -13.94 5.68 20.75
N SER A 146 -14.69 4.64 20.39
CA SER A 146 -16.16 4.68 20.38
C SER A 146 -16.72 4.96 21.78
N ALA A 147 -16.24 4.26 22.82
CA ALA A 147 -16.66 4.49 24.19
C ALA A 147 -16.35 5.93 24.68
N VAL A 148 -15.24 6.52 24.25
CA VAL A 148 -14.91 7.93 24.55
C VAL A 148 -15.92 8.87 23.86
N ALA A 149 -16.28 8.61 22.61
CA ALA A 149 -17.30 9.42 21.92
C ALA A 149 -18.65 9.38 22.65
N GLU A 150 -19.12 8.20 23.01
CA GLU A 150 -20.36 8.01 23.78
C GLU A 150 -20.33 8.72 25.12
N PHE A 151 -19.19 8.66 25.85
CA PHE A 151 -19.02 9.37 27.13
C PHE A 151 -19.23 10.88 26.99
N PHE A 152 -18.88 11.48 25.85
CA PHE A 152 -19.13 12.89 25.55
C PHE A 152 -20.49 13.13 24.88
N GLY A 153 -21.38 12.14 24.80
CA GLY A 153 -22.70 12.25 24.18
C GLY A 153 -22.66 12.38 22.66
N LEU A 154 -21.58 11.92 22.03
CA LEU A 154 -21.41 11.88 20.58
C LEU A 154 -21.80 10.50 20.02
N PRO A 155 -22.17 10.41 18.73
CA PRO A 155 -22.42 9.11 18.10
C PRO A 155 -21.22 8.15 18.23
N GLU A 156 -21.47 6.88 18.52
CA GLU A 156 -20.46 5.86 18.73
C GLU A 156 -19.44 5.82 17.59
N LEU A 157 -19.90 5.78 16.35
CA LEU A 157 -19.06 5.71 15.15
C LEU A 157 -18.32 7.02 14.81
N SER A 158 -18.51 8.09 15.57
CA SER A 158 -17.68 9.30 15.48
C SER A 158 -16.29 9.09 16.11
N GLY A 159 -16.17 8.18 17.12
CA GLY A 159 -14.95 7.88 17.86
C GLY A 159 -13.77 7.46 16.99
N PRO A 160 -13.91 6.53 16.04
CA PRO A 160 -12.86 6.14 15.10
C PRO A 160 -12.24 7.30 14.32
N TYR A 161 -13.05 8.27 13.91
CA TYR A 161 -12.59 9.45 13.15
C TYR A 161 -11.94 10.49 14.05
N LEU A 162 -12.44 10.68 15.27
CA LEU A 162 -11.78 11.50 16.29
C LEU A 162 -10.38 10.96 16.62
N LEU A 163 -10.27 9.65 16.84
CA LEU A 163 -8.98 8.97 16.99
C LEU A 163 -8.09 9.19 15.77
N GLY A 164 -8.62 8.99 14.56
CA GLY A 164 -7.92 9.18 13.30
C GLY A 164 -7.36 10.59 13.15
N MET A 165 -8.15 11.61 13.49
CA MET A 165 -7.73 13.01 13.50
C MET A 165 -6.52 13.23 14.44
N VAL A 166 -6.60 12.77 15.68
CA VAL A 166 -5.52 12.90 16.66
C VAL A 166 -4.25 12.19 16.17
N LEU A 167 -4.37 10.97 15.68
CA LEU A 167 -3.23 10.18 15.20
C LEU A 167 -2.58 10.76 13.94
N PHE A 168 -3.34 11.34 13.01
CA PHE A 168 -2.76 12.07 11.88
C PHE A 168 -2.04 13.35 12.33
N VAL A 169 -2.57 14.09 13.30
CA VAL A 169 -1.91 15.26 13.89
C VAL A 169 -0.58 14.84 14.57
N ILE A 170 -0.56 13.73 15.29
CA ILE A 170 0.68 13.19 15.87
C ILE A 170 1.69 12.87 14.78
N GLY A 171 1.31 12.13 13.75
CA GLY A 171 2.18 11.76 12.64
C GLY A 171 2.72 12.95 11.86
N LEU A 172 1.88 13.94 11.59
CA LEU A 172 2.22 15.23 10.99
C LEU A 172 3.24 15.99 11.84
N THR A 173 2.99 16.12 13.15
CA THR A 173 3.85 16.84 14.09
C THR A 173 5.21 16.16 14.20
N VAL A 174 5.23 14.84 14.40
CA VAL A 174 6.46 14.05 14.44
C VAL A 174 7.29 14.25 13.16
N THR A 175 6.65 14.22 12.00
CA THR A 175 7.35 14.45 10.73
C THR A 175 7.86 15.88 10.61
N HIS A 176 7.04 16.85 10.97
CA HIS A 176 7.42 18.27 10.90
C HIS A 176 8.63 18.58 11.78
N VAL A 177 8.67 18.01 12.98
CA VAL A 177 9.74 18.28 13.97
C VAL A 177 10.98 17.43 13.72
N TRP A 178 10.82 16.11 13.51
CA TRP A 178 11.93 15.17 13.53
C TRP A 178 12.53 14.84 12.17
N LEU A 179 11.79 15.06 11.05
CA LEU A 179 12.37 14.86 9.70
C LEU A 179 13.18 16.11 9.28
N ARG A 180 14.19 16.43 10.06
CA ARG A 180 15.13 17.52 9.83
C ARG A 180 16.57 17.04 10.01
N PRO A 181 17.49 17.33 9.06
CA PRO A 181 17.21 17.97 7.77
C PRO A 181 16.36 17.13 6.83
N ASP A 182 15.72 17.73 5.82
CA ASP A 182 14.95 17.01 4.80
C ASP A 182 15.90 16.13 3.97
N PRO A 183 15.59 14.84 3.74
CA PRO A 183 16.44 13.93 2.96
C PRO A 183 16.83 14.47 1.58
N LEU A 184 15.91 15.11 0.86
CA LEU A 184 16.19 15.66 -0.47
C LEU A 184 17.00 16.98 -0.40
N GLU A 185 16.91 17.74 0.70
CA GLU A 185 17.79 18.89 0.96
C GLU A 185 19.24 18.43 1.17
N VAL A 186 19.44 17.36 1.97
CA VAL A 186 20.77 16.75 2.20
C VAL A 186 21.38 16.26 0.90
N LEU A 187 20.57 15.69 0.01
CA LEU A 187 21.00 15.22 -1.31
C LEU A 187 21.14 16.35 -2.35
N GLY A 188 20.83 17.59 -1.98
CA GLY A 188 20.94 18.76 -2.87
C GLY A 188 19.95 18.75 -4.04
N THR A 189 18.86 18.02 -3.97
CA THR A 189 17.93 17.79 -5.10
C THR A 189 16.61 18.54 -4.98
N VAL A 190 16.35 19.23 -3.87
CA VAL A 190 15.17 20.08 -3.70
C VAL A 190 15.19 21.22 -4.73
N GLY A 191 14.10 21.36 -5.48
CA GLY A 191 13.97 22.39 -6.52
C GLY A 191 14.72 22.09 -7.83
N GLN A 192 15.54 21.03 -7.90
CA GLN A 192 16.15 20.58 -9.16
C GLN A 192 15.16 19.80 -10.05
N ALA A 193 14.04 19.33 -9.49
CA ALA A 193 12.94 18.82 -10.31
C ALA A 193 12.55 19.92 -11.31
N ALA A 194 12.45 19.56 -12.59
CA ALA A 194 12.17 20.47 -13.69
C ALA A 194 11.05 21.46 -13.29
N ALA A 195 11.17 22.73 -13.68
CA ALA A 195 10.19 23.77 -13.38
C ALA A 195 8.75 23.36 -13.76
N ARG A 196 8.62 22.39 -14.67
CA ARG A 196 7.37 21.71 -15.01
C ARG A 196 7.51 20.20 -14.75
N PRO A 197 6.64 19.60 -13.93
CA PRO A 197 6.61 18.14 -13.72
C PRO A 197 6.45 17.42 -15.05
N ALA A 198 7.14 16.29 -15.21
CA ALA A 198 7.00 15.49 -16.40
C ALA A 198 5.54 14.97 -16.55
N PRO A 199 4.95 15.05 -17.77
CA PRO A 199 3.66 14.41 -18.03
C PRO A 199 3.70 12.91 -17.68
N LEU A 200 2.60 12.35 -17.19
CA LEU A 200 2.51 10.93 -16.80
C LEU A 200 2.93 9.98 -17.92
N ARG A 201 2.63 10.31 -19.16
CA ARG A 201 3.10 9.53 -20.35
C ARG A 201 4.62 9.45 -20.44
N VAL A 202 5.32 10.52 -20.07
CA VAL A 202 6.80 10.58 -20.07
C VAL A 202 7.36 9.75 -18.93
N VAL A 203 6.76 9.85 -17.74
CA VAL A 203 7.10 9.02 -16.58
C VAL A 203 6.91 7.54 -16.93
N GLY A 204 5.75 7.15 -17.46
CA GLY A 204 5.46 5.79 -17.88
C GLY A 204 6.46 5.29 -18.95
N ARG A 205 6.80 6.11 -19.95
CA ARG A 205 7.79 5.76 -20.99
C ARG A 205 9.17 5.53 -20.37
N ARG A 206 9.61 6.41 -19.47
CA ARG A 206 10.92 6.25 -18.79
C ARG A 206 10.97 4.98 -17.96
N ILE A 207 9.92 4.67 -17.20
CA ILE A 207 9.80 3.41 -16.44
C ILE A 207 9.89 2.22 -17.41
N ALA A 208 9.15 2.26 -18.53
CA ALA A 208 9.10 1.17 -19.50
C ALA A 208 10.42 0.93 -20.22
N THR A 209 11.24 1.98 -20.43
CA THR A 209 12.54 1.88 -21.13
C THR A 209 13.68 1.43 -20.25
N VAL A 210 13.58 1.55 -18.91
CA VAL A 210 14.62 1.11 -17.98
C VAL A 210 14.25 -0.29 -17.46
N PRO A 211 15.01 -1.36 -17.80
CA PRO A 211 14.63 -2.74 -17.47
C PRO A 211 14.38 -2.99 -15.97
N ALA A 212 15.24 -2.44 -15.10
CA ALA A 212 15.09 -2.57 -13.65
C ALA A 212 13.82 -1.86 -13.14
N ALA A 213 13.51 -0.66 -13.66
CA ALA A 213 12.31 0.08 -13.28
C ALA A 213 11.03 -0.60 -13.80
N ARG A 214 11.08 -1.15 -15.00
CA ARG A 214 9.97 -1.92 -15.58
C ARG A 214 9.66 -3.15 -14.72
N LEU A 215 10.69 -3.93 -14.35
CA LEU A 215 10.51 -5.07 -13.43
C LEU A 215 9.98 -4.62 -12.08
N ALA A 216 10.48 -3.51 -11.52
CA ALA A 216 10.01 -2.96 -10.26
C ALA A 216 8.50 -2.67 -10.28
N VAL A 217 8.02 -2.00 -11.34
CA VAL A 217 6.60 -1.67 -11.48
C VAL A 217 5.76 -2.92 -11.72
N ILE A 218 6.23 -3.87 -12.55
CA ILE A 218 5.54 -5.15 -12.74
C ILE A 218 5.41 -5.89 -11.40
N ALA A 219 6.47 -5.93 -10.57
CA ALA A 219 6.44 -6.59 -9.27
C ALA A 219 5.42 -5.94 -8.31
N MET A 220 5.46 -4.61 -8.20
CA MET A 220 4.55 -3.85 -7.34
C MET A 220 3.11 -3.96 -7.80
N LEU A 221 2.85 -3.83 -9.11
CA LEU A 221 1.53 -3.90 -9.71
C LEU A 221 0.92 -5.29 -9.57
N THR A 222 1.66 -6.34 -9.99
CA THR A 222 1.18 -7.73 -9.89
C THR A 222 0.94 -8.14 -8.45
N GLY A 223 1.90 -7.84 -7.55
CA GLY A 223 1.74 -8.10 -6.12
C GLY A 223 0.48 -7.44 -5.54
N GLN A 224 0.25 -6.18 -5.89
CA GLN A 224 -0.93 -5.43 -5.44
C GLN A 224 -2.22 -6.00 -6.03
N ALA A 225 -2.24 -6.32 -7.32
CA ALA A 225 -3.44 -6.82 -7.99
C ALA A 225 -3.84 -8.22 -7.48
N VAL A 226 -2.87 -9.13 -7.33
CA VAL A 226 -3.10 -10.46 -6.75
C VAL A 226 -3.62 -10.35 -5.32
N MET A 227 -2.93 -9.56 -4.50
CA MET A 227 -3.28 -9.39 -3.09
C MET A 227 -4.69 -8.82 -2.93
N VAL A 228 -4.99 -7.70 -3.61
CA VAL A 228 -6.31 -7.06 -3.51
C VAL A 228 -7.40 -7.94 -4.11
N GLY A 229 -7.15 -8.56 -5.26
CA GLY A 229 -8.12 -9.43 -5.93
C GLY A 229 -8.57 -10.59 -5.05
N VAL A 230 -7.63 -11.33 -4.47
CA VAL A 230 -7.93 -12.48 -3.61
C VAL A 230 -8.51 -12.05 -2.27
N MET A 231 -7.84 -11.10 -1.57
CA MET A 231 -8.24 -10.67 -0.22
C MET A 231 -9.65 -10.06 -0.19
N THR A 232 -10.05 -9.30 -1.23
CA THR A 232 -11.35 -8.61 -1.24
C THR A 232 -12.52 -9.59 -1.25
N MET A 233 -12.36 -10.73 -1.91
CA MET A 233 -13.42 -11.75 -2.02
C MET A 233 -13.32 -12.86 -0.97
N THR A 234 -12.23 -12.93 -0.22
CA THR A 234 -12.05 -13.93 0.84
C THR A 234 -13.14 -13.90 1.91
N PRO A 235 -13.56 -12.74 2.46
CA PRO A 235 -14.63 -12.71 3.46
C PRO A 235 -15.94 -13.31 2.94
N LEU A 236 -16.32 -12.96 1.71
CA LEU A 236 -17.53 -13.50 1.08
C LEU A 236 -17.43 -15.02 0.82
N HIS A 237 -16.26 -15.49 0.39
CA HIS A 237 -16.03 -16.92 0.17
C HIS A 237 -16.16 -17.71 1.47
N MET A 238 -15.59 -17.22 2.57
CA MET A 238 -15.67 -17.87 3.88
C MET A 238 -17.06 -17.77 4.51
N ASP A 239 -17.77 -16.67 4.30
CA ASP A 239 -19.16 -16.49 4.75
C ASP A 239 -20.09 -17.52 4.06
N ASN A 240 -19.89 -17.75 2.77
CA ASN A 240 -20.58 -18.83 2.03
C ASN A 240 -20.26 -20.25 2.55
N GLY A 241 -19.18 -20.42 3.31
CA GLY A 241 -18.79 -21.65 4.01
C GLY A 241 -19.24 -21.70 5.47
N ASP A 242 -20.19 -20.86 5.87
CA ASP A 242 -20.76 -20.78 7.22
C ASP A 242 -19.73 -20.49 8.33
N HIS A 243 -18.60 -19.84 8.00
CA HIS A 243 -17.63 -19.44 9.01
C HIS A 243 -18.13 -18.26 9.86
N HIS A 244 -17.92 -18.36 11.16
CA HIS A 244 -18.16 -17.23 12.07
C HIS A 244 -17.31 -16.02 11.68
N LEU A 245 -17.87 -14.82 11.76
CA LEU A 245 -17.17 -13.54 11.48
C LEU A 245 -15.83 -13.40 12.22
N ARG A 246 -15.72 -14.01 13.41
CA ARG A 246 -14.47 -14.05 14.17
C ARG A 246 -13.35 -14.78 13.42
N VAL A 247 -13.63 -15.90 12.77
CA VAL A 247 -12.64 -16.68 12.01
C VAL A 247 -12.20 -15.90 10.78
N ILE A 248 -13.15 -15.30 10.06
CA ILE A 248 -12.89 -14.41 8.91
C ILE A 248 -11.96 -13.25 9.35
N GLY A 249 -12.25 -12.63 10.48
CA GLY A 249 -11.41 -11.56 11.05
C GLY A 249 -9.98 -12.01 11.36
N TRP A 250 -9.81 -13.23 11.89
CA TRP A 250 -8.48 -13.81 12.13
C TRP A 250 -7.71 -14.09 10.83
N VAL A 251 -8.36 -14.59 9.78
CA VAL A 251 -7.73 -14.81 8.47
C VAL A 251 -7.20 -13.50 7.89
N ILE A 252 -8.00 -12.43 7.96
CA ILE A 252 -7.57 -11.08 7.54
C ILE A 252 -6.39 -10.59 8.37
N SER A 253 -6.42 -10.82 9.69
CA SER A 253 -5.33 -10.41 10.58
C SER A 253 -4.02 -11.13 10.26
N VAL A 254 -4.07 -12.43 9.99
CA VAL A 254 -2.91 -13.23 9.58
C VAL A 254 -2.38 -12.79 8.22
N HIS A 255 -3.26 -12.42 7.28
CA HIS A 255 -2.86 -11.79 6.02
C HIS A 255 -2.07 -10.49 6.24
N VAL A 256 -2.57 -9.60 7.08
CA VAL A 256 -1.90 -8.33 7.44
C VAL A 256 -0.53 -8.59 8.11
N ILE A 257 -0.42 -9.62 8.95
CA ILE A 257 0.87 -10.08 9.50
C ILE A 257 1.82 -10.50 8.37
N GLY A 258 1.35 -11.27 7.39
CA GLY A 258 2.12 -11.63 6.20
C GLY A 258 2.64 -10.42 5.43
N MET A 259 1.80 -9.41 5.24
CA MET A 259 2.18 -8.17 4.52
C MET A 259 3.30 -7.39 5.22
N PHE A 260 3.24 -7.24 6.52
CA PHE A 260 4.03 -6.24 7.22
C PHE A 260 5.04 -6.79 8.23
N ALA A 261 4.72 -7.84 8.96
CA ALA A 261 5.53 -8.29 10.10
C ALA A 261 6.92 -8.82 9.68
N PHE A 262 7.00 -9.47 8.52
CA PHE A 262 8.24 -10.03 7.98
C PHE A 262 9.07 -9.04 7.14
N SER A 263 8.60 -7.82 6.95
CA SER A 263 9.22 -6.82 6.08
C SER A 263 10.70 -6.51 6.38
N PRO A 264 11.19 -6.50 7.66
CA PRO A 264 12.63 -6.32 7.93
C PRO A 264 13.49 -7.48 7.42
N ILE A 265 12.97 -8.71 7.54
CA ILE A 265 13.64 -9.93 7.04
C ILE A 265 13.67 -9.89 5.51
N VAL A 266 12.54 -9.55 4.89
CA VAL A 266 12.45 -9.39 3.42
C VAL A 266 13.43 -8.33 2.94
N GLY A 267 13.48 -7.16 3.59
CA GLY A 267 14.42 -6.10 3.24
C GLY A 267 15.88 -6.53 3.37
N TRP A 268 16.21 -7.25 4.44
CA TRP A 268 17.56 -7.81 4.63
C TRP A 268 17.93 -8.84 3.55
N LEU A 269 17.00 -9.72 3.18
CA LEU A 269 17.20 -10.69 2.10
C LEU A 269 17.41 -9.99 0.76
N VAL A 270 16.62 -8.95 0.46
CA VAL A 270 16.75 -8.15 -0.77
C VAL A 270 18.14 -7.50 -0.85
N ASP A 271 18.64 -6.91 0.25
CA ASP A 271 19.96 -6.29 0.28
C ASP A 271 21.10 -7.35 0.13
N ARG A 272 20.91 -8.55 0.69
CA ARG A 272 21.96 -9.60 0.71
C ARG A 272 22.00 -10.45 -0.55
N ILE A 273 20.85 -10.85 -1.07
CA ILE A 273 20.71 -11.82 -2.17
C ILE A 273 20.52 -11.09 -3.51
N GLY A 274 19.93 -9.90 -3.45
CA GLY A 274 19.64 -9.08 -4.61
C GLY A 274 18.14 -9.02 -4.97
N PRO A 275 17.69 -7.87 -5.47
CA PRO A 275 16.27 -7.61 -5.68
C PRO A 275 15.65 -8.47 -6.80
N TYR A 276 16.39 -8.84 -7.84
CA TYR A 276 15.86 -9.64 -8.95
C TYR A 276 15.35 -11.01 -8.49
N LEU A 277 16.20 -11.73 -7.72
CA LEU A 277 15.82 -13.04 -7.19
C LEU A 277 14.69 -12.92 -6.17
N MET A 278 14.68 -11.86 -5.37
CA MET A 278 13.63 -11.63 -4.38
C MET A 278 12.28 -11.27 -5.00
N VAL A 279 12.26 -10.57 -6.14
CA VAL A 279 11.03 -10.39 -6.94
C VAL A 279 10.50 -11.74 -7.45
N GLY A 280 11.39 -12.60 -7.97
CA GLY A 280 11.02 -13.96 -8.41
C GLY A 280 10.46 -14.81 -7.27
N LEU A 281 11.14 -14.82 -6.11
CA LEU A 281 10.67 -15.53 -4.92
C LEU A 281 9.31 -15.00 -4.44
N GLY A 282 9.10 -13.68 -4.45
CA GLY A 282 7.81 -13.06 -4.16
C GLY A 282 6.70 -13.55 -5.09
N GLY A 283 6.99 -13.68 -6.39
CA GLY A 283 6.07 -14.26 -7.37
C GLY A 283 5.71 -15.72 -7.09
N VAL A 284 6.71 -16.54 -6.71
CA VAL A 284 6.47 -17.95 -6.29
C VAL A 284 5.59 -18.01 -5.05
N ILE A 285 5.90 -17.21 -4.03
CA ILE A 285 5.12 -17.17 -2.77
C ILE A 285 3.68 -16.71 -3.04
N LEU A 286 3.49 -15.67 -3.88
CA LEU A 286 2.15 -15.20 -4.30
C LEU A 286 1.37 -16.31 -5.02
N CYS A 287 2.02 -17.03 -5.94
CA CYS A 287 1.40 -18.14 -6.67
C CYS A 287 0.96 -19.23 -5.70
N ILE A 288 1.87 -19.71 -4.83
CA ILE A 288 1.55 -20.75 -3.85
C ILE A 288 0.43 -20.29 -2.93
N GLY A 289 0.46 -19.04 -2.46
CA GLY A 289 -0.59 -18.50 -1.60
C GLY A 289 -1.96 -18.43 -2.27
N ALA A 290 -2.01 -17.93 -3.50
CA ALA A 290 -3.25 -17.85 -4.27
C ALA A 290 -3.80 -19.23 -4.65
N GLU A 291 -2.93 -20.19 -5.05
CA GLU A 291 -3.32 -21.57 -5.33
C GLU A 291 -3.79 -22.29 -4.07
N THR A 292 -3.13 -22.07 -2.92
CA THR A 292 -3.59 -22.63 -1.63
C THR A 292 -5.00 -22.11 -1.31
N ALA A 293 -5.26 -20.82 -1.49
CA ALA A 293 -6.59 -20.24 -1.29
C ALA A 293 -7.61 -20.79 -2.32
N ALA A 294 -7.19 -20.97 -3.59
CA ALA A 294 -8.04 -21.49 -4.66
C ALA A 294 -8.53 -22.93 -4.40
N HIS A 295 -7.63 -23.80 -3.92
CA HIS A 295 -7.92 -25.23 -3.77
C HIS A 295 -8.53 -25.63 -2.42
N ASN A 296 -8.72 -24.65 -1.52
CA ASN A 296 -9.42 -24.92 -0.27
C ASN A 296 -10.91 -24.64 -0.42
N SER A 297 -11.72 -25.55 0.14
CA SER A 297 -13.17 -25.36 0.18
C SER A 297 -13.52 -24.18 1.10
N ALA A 298 -14.72 -23.64 0.91
CA ALA A 298 -15.19 -22.55 1.74
C ALA A 298 -15.24 -22.90 3.24
N GLU A 299 -15.40 -24.20 3.56
CA GLU A 299 -15.46 -24.71 4.94
C GLU A 299 -14.07 -24.92 5.58
N ASP A 300 -12.96 -24.92 4.79
CA ASP A 300 -11.60 -25.12 5.31
C ASP A 300 -10.93 -23.80 5.64
N SER A 301 -10.96 -23.43 6.92
CA SER A 301 -10.28 -22.23 7.39
C SER A 301 -8.76 -22.36 7.40
N ALA A 302 -8.18 -23.54 7.59
CA ALA A 302 -6.73 -23.71 7.71
C ALA A 302 -6.00 -23.37 6.41
N GLY A 303 -6.52 -23.79 5.27
CA GLY A 303 -6.00 -23.43 3.98
C GLY A 303 -6.14 -21.94 3.67
N MET A 304 -7.24 -21.32 4.09
CA MET A 304 -7.44 -19.87 3.95
C MET A 304 -6.42 -19.08 4.80
N PHE A 305 -6.14 -19.50 6.05
CA PHE A 305 -5.08 -18.88 6.86
C PHE A 305 -3.71 -18.96 6.19
N ALA A 306 -3.33 -20.16 5.71
CA ALA A 306 -2.04 -20.37 5.05
C ALA A 306 -1.96 -19.59 3.72
N GLY A 307 -2.98 -19.67 2.89
CA GLY A 307 -3.05 -18.99 1.59
C GLY A 307 -2.93 -17.48 1.73
N LEU A 308 -3.74 -16.88 2.60
CA LEU A 308 -3.74 -15.43 2.80
C LEU A 308 -2.44 -14.92 3.46
N LEU A 309 -1.84 -15.68 4.40
CA LEU A 309 -0.51 -15.36 4.94
C LEU A 309 0.53 -15.27 3.81
N LEU A 310 0.56 -16.28 2.93
CA LEU A 310 1.50 -16.33 1.82
C LEU A 310 1.25 -15.23 0.77
N VAL A 311 -0.02 -14.93 0.45
CA VAL A 311 -0.37 -13.81 -0.43
C VAL A 311 0.15 -12.49 0.15
N GLY A 312 -0.06 -12.25 1.46
CA GLY A 312 0.48 -11.08 2.14
C GLY A 312 2.01 -11.02 2.11
N LEU A 313 2.67 -12.14 2.40
CA LEU A 313 4.13 -12.23 2.38
C LEU A 313 4.70 -12.00 0.98
N GLY A 314 4.14 -12.64 -0.06
CA GLY A 314 4.58 -12.45 -1.45
C GLY A 314 4.41 -11.01 -1.93
N TRP A 315 3.31 -10.34 -1.52
CA TRP A 315 3.13 -8.90 -1.74
C TRP A 315 4.26 -8.08 -1.09
N SER A 316 4.65 -8.40 0.14
CA SER A 316 5.75 -7.73 0.84
C SER A 316 7.07 -7.82 0.07
N PHE A 317 7.39 -8.98 -0.50
CA PHE A 317 8.56 -9.17 -1.37
C PHE A 317 8.49 -8.27 -2.61
N GLY A 318 7.35 -8.27 -3.32
CA GLY A 318 7.13 -7.44 -4.50
C GLY A 318 7.26 -5.95 -4.19
N LEU A 319 6.66 -5.49 -3.09
CA LEU A 319 6.71 -4.09 -2.66
C LEU A 319 8.14 -3.65 -2.30
N ILE A 320 8.85 -4.41 -1.46
CA ILE A 320 10.17 -4.02 -0.94
C ILE A 320 11.23 -4.13 -2.03
N ALA A 321 11.31 -5.27 -2.73
CA ALA A 321 12.27 -5.47 -3.80
C ALA A 321 11.99 -4.53 -4.99
N GLY A 322 10.74 -4.36 -5.37
CA GLY A 322 10.33 -3.40 -6.40
C GLY A 322 10.68 -1.96 -6.03
N SER A 323 10.40 -1.54 -4.80
CA SER A 323 10.76 -0.20 -4.33
C SER A 323 12.27 0.05 -4.31
N ALA A 324 13.07 -0.96 -3.93
CA ALA A 324 14.53 -0.89 -3.95
C ALA A 324 15.08 -0.78 -5.38
N LEU A 325 14.59 -1.64 -6.31
CA LEU A 325 14.92 -1.59 -7.74
C LEU A 325 14.60 -0.22 -8.35
N LEU A 326 13.39 0.27 -8.11
CA LEU A 326 12.93 1.55 -8.66
C LEU A 326 13.81 2.71 -8.17
N THR A 327 14.16 2.69 -6.88
CA THR A 327 15.01 3.73 -6.28
C THR A 327 16.43 3.70 -6.83
N ALA A 328 16.97 2.49 -7.11
CA ALA A 328 18.29 2.33 -7.71
C ALA A 328 18.33 2.67 -9.21
N ALA A 329 17.22 2.53 -9.91
CA ALA A 329 17.12 2.66 -11.36
C ALA A 329 17.25 4.12 -11.86
N PHE A 330 17.06 5.12 -11.00
CA PHE A 330 17.03 6.53 -11.41
C PHE A 330 17.93 7.42 -10.55
N PRO A 331 18.53 8.47 -11.16
CA PRO A 331 19.24 9.52 -10.42
C PRO A 331 18.31 10.18 -9.39
N VAL A 332 18.88 10.64 -8.27
CA VAL A 332 18.12 11.20 -7.14
C VAL A 332 17.12 12.27 -7.56
N ALA A 333 17.48 13.15 -8.47
CA ALA A 333 16.62 14.24 -8.98
C ALA A 333 15.33 13.75 -9.69
N GLN A 334 15.31 12.50 -10.20
CA GLN A 334 14.17 11.92 -10.91
C GLN A 334 13.38 10.92 -10.05
N ARG A 335 13.96 10.42 -8.95
CA ARG A 335 13.37 9.33 -8.14
C ARG A 335 11.94 9.60 -7.72
N VAL A 336 11.68 10.79 -7.18
CA VAL A 336 10.36 11.11 -6.60
C VAL A 336 9.24 11.06 -7.64
N GLU A 337 9.49 11.54 -8.86
CA GLU A 337 8.51 11.49 -9.95
C GLU A 337 8.27 10.04 -10.42
N MET A 338 9.34 9.26 -10.57
CA MET A 338 9.24 7.85 -10.97
C MET A 338 8.55 7.00 -9.91
N GLN A 339 8.84 7.25 -8.64
CA GLN A 339 8.20 6.61 -7.50
C GLN A 339 6.70 6.93 -7.43
N GLY A 340 6.32 8.19 -7.63
CA GLY A 340 4.92 8.59 -7.69
C GLY A 340 4.17 7.95 -8.87
N GLY A 341 4.82 7.82 -10.03
CA GLY A 341 4.24 7.12 -11.18
C GLY A 341 4.06 5.62 -10.95
N ALA A 342 5.04 4.98 -10.32
CA ALA A 342 4.97 3.57 -9.96
C ALA A 342 3.88 3.29 -8.90
N ASP A 343 3.77 4.14 -7.88
CA ASP A 343 2.72 4.04 -6.87
C ASP A 343 1.32 4.26 -7.46
N LEU A 344 1.19 5.17 -8.42
CA LEU A 344 -0.07 5.35 -9.15
C LEU A 344 -0.48 4.07 -9.89
N LEU A 345 0.46 3.43 -10.60
CA LEU A 345 0.19 2.18 -11.32
C LEU A 345 -0.15 1.04 -10.35
N MET A 346 0.59 0.94 -9.24
CA MET A 346 0.35 -0.06 -8.21
C MET A 346 -1.03 0.11 -7.57
N THR A 347 -1.34 1.30 -7.05
CA THR A 347 -2.61 1.56 -6.35
C THR A 347 -3.80 1.55 -7.31
N GLY A 348 -3.63 2.10 -8.53
CA GLY A 348 -4.65 2.05 -9.58
C GLY A 348 -4.93 0.62 -10.03
N GLY A 349 -3.89 -0.19 -10.22
CA GLY A 349 -4.05 -1.61 -10.56
C GLY A 349 -4.73 -2.41 -9.45
N GLY A 350 -4.41 -2.12 -8.18
CA GLY A 350 -5.12 -2.70 -7.04
C GLY A 350 -6.60 -2.32 -7.01
N ALA A 351 -6.93 -1.06 -7.29
CA ALA A 351 -8.32 -0.62 -7.38
C ALA A 351 -9.10 -1.35 -8.49
N VAL A 352 -8.49 -1.49 -9.67
CA VAL A 352 -9.08 -2.25 -10.79
C VAL A 352 -9.25 -3.72 -10.41
N ALA A 353 -8.24 -4.34 -9.81
CA ALA A 353 -8.31 -5.73 -9.36
C ALA A 353 -9.42 -5.95 -8.34
N GLY A 354 -9.56 -5.05 -7.35
CA GLY A 354 -10.64 -5.11 -6.36
C GLY A 354 -12.03 -5.00 -6.98
N LEU A 355 -12.21 -4.07 -7.93
CA LEU A 355 -13.50 -3.92 -8.63
C LEU A 355 -13.82 -5.13 -9.53
N SER A 356 -12.80 -5.64 -10.24
CA SER A 356 -13.00 -6.80 -11.12
C SER A 356 -13.15 -8.12 -10.37
N SER A 357 -12.63 -8.21 -9.14
CA SER A 357 -12.72 -9.44 -8.35
C SER A 357 -14.16 -9.82 -7.99
N GLY A 358 -15.04 -8.83 -7.74
CA GLY A 358 -16.46 -9.07 -7.51
C GLY A 358 -17.14 -9.70 -8.72
N VAL A 359 -16.91 -9.15 -9.93
CA VAL A 359 -17.42 -9.70 -11.19
C VAL A 359 -16.86 -11.09 -11.45
N ALA A 360 -15.55 -11.28 -11.22
CA ALA A 360 -14.92 -12.59 -11.40
C ALA A 360 -15.47 -13.63 -10.40
N MET A 361 -15.68 -13.23 -9.15
CA MET A 361 -16.30 -14.10 -8.13
C MET A 361 -17.70 -14.54 -8.52
N GLU A 362 -18.54 -13.61 -8.98
CA GLU A 362 -19.94 -13.87 -9.37
C GLU A 362 -20.03 -14.83 -10.54
N HIS A 363 -19.19 -14.65 -11.59
CA HIS A 363 -19.32 -15.43 -12.83
C HIS A 363 -18.48 -16.71 -12.84
N PHE A 364 -17.36 -16.75 -12.13
CA PHE A 364 -16.38 -17.84 -12.23
C PHE A 364 -16.03 -18.48 -10.87
N GLY A 365 -16.52 -17.91 -9.77
CA GLY A 365 -16.27 -18.37 -8.41
C GLY A 365 -14.87 -18.03 -7.88
N PHE A 366 -14.68 -18.23 -6.57
CA PHE A 366 -13.44 -17.90 -5.86
C PHE A 366 -12.23 -18.72 -6.32
N HIS A 367 -12.46 -20.02 -6.64
CA HIS A 367 -11.41 -20.90 -7.17
C HIS A 367 -10.77 -20.31 -8.43
N SER A 368 -11.56 -19.96 -9.43
CA SER A 368 -11.06 -19.42 -10.70
C SER A 368 -10.38 -18.05 -10.51
N LEU A 369 -10.98 -17.18 -9.69
CA LEU A 369 -10.41 -15.89 -9.35
C LEU A 369 -8.99 -16.04 -8.75
N SER A 370 -8.86 -16.89 -7.73
CA SER A 370 -7.59 -17.10 -7.03
C SER A 370 -6.57 -17.83 -7.90
N HIS A 371 -7.00 -18.80 -8.70
CA HIS A 371 -6.14 -19.50 -9.67
C HIS A 371 -5.58 -18.54 -10.73
N TRP A 372 -6.39 -17.70 -11.35
CA TRP A 372 -5.89 -16.71 -12.31
C TRP A 372 -4.96 -15.69 -11.66
N ALA A 373 -5.22 -15.31 -10.42
CA ALA A 373 -4.30 -14.48 -9.64
C ALA A 373 -2.95 -15.19 -9.44
N GLY A 374 -2.95 -16.47 -9.08
CA GLY A 374 -1.74 -17.29 -8.96
C GLY A 374 -0.96 -17.41 -10.27
N LEU A 375 -1.65 -17.69 -11.39
CA LEU A 375 -1.02 -17.75 -12.71
C LEU A 375 -0.39 -16.40 -13.11
N SER A 376 -1.05 -15.28 -12.79
CA SER A 376 -0.48 -13.95 -13.05
C SER A 376 0.83 -13.71 -12.28
N ALA A 377 0.96 -14.27 -11.08
CA ALA A 377 2.19 -14.22 -10.31
C ALA A 377 3.34 -15.01 -10.95
N LEU A 378 3.07 -16.06 -11.72
CA LEU A 378 4.10 -16.80 -12.49
C LEU A 378 4.69 -15.94 -13.61
N LEU A 379 3.90 -15.04 -14.22
CA LEU A 379 4.43 -14.06 -15.18
C LEU A 379 5.49 -13.16 -14.54
N LEU A 380 5.32 -12.83 -13.26
CA LEU A 380 6.30 -12.08 -12.50
C LEU A 380 7.61 -12.88 -12.33
N VAL A 381 7.52 -14.18 -12.06
CA VAL A 381 8.72 -15.07 -11.97
C VAL A 381 9.47 -15.07 -13.30
N ALA A 382 8.76 -15.23 -14.42
CA ALA A 382 9.37 -15.19 -15.76
C ALA A 382 10.03 -13.83 -16.06
N ALA A 383 9.36 -12.73 -15.72
CA ALA A 383 9.90 -11.38 -15.89
C ALA A 383 11.16 -11.14 -15.05
N ALA A 384 11.16 -11.62 -13.80
CA ALA A 384 12.32 -11.53 -12.90
C ALA A 384 13.53 -12.34 -13.42
N ALA A 385 13.30 -13.56 -13.90
CA ALA A 385 14.33 -14.41 -14.49
C ALA A 385 14.93 -13.77 -15.74
N ALA A 386 14.09 -13.27 -16.65
CA ALA A 386 14.55 -12.59 -17.86
C ALA A 386 15.37 -11.33 -17.55
N ALA A 387 14.92 -10.51 -16.62
CA ALA A 387 15.62 -9.29 -16.21
C ALA A 387 16.95 -9.59 -15.51
N TRP A 388 17.00 -10.61 -14.66
CA TRP A 388 18.22 -11.07 -14.02
C TRP A 388 19.26 -11.57 -15.03
N TYR A 389 18.81 -12.38 -16.00
CA TYR A 389 19.70 -12.89 -17.06
C TYR A 389 20.27 -11.76 -17.90
N ALA A 390 19.43 -10.79 -18.32
CA ALA A 390 19.88 -9.61 -19.07
C ALA A 390 20.90 -8.77 -18.29
N ALA A 391 20.66 -8.55 -16.98
CA ALA A 391 21.60 -7.79 -16.13
C ALA A 391 22.96 -8.50 -16.00
N ARG A 392 22.98 -9.82 -15.92
CA ARG A 392 24.24 -10.61 -15.89
C ARG A 392 25.01 -10.52 -17.22
N GLN A 393 24.32 -10.56 -18.35
CA GLN A 393 24.96 -10.42 -19.66
C GLN A 393 25.61 -9.04 -19.83
N GLU A 394 24.96 -7.97 -19.35
CA GLU A 394 25.53 -6.62 -19.40
C GLU A 394 26.79 -6.50 -18.53
N GLN A 395 26.82 -7.15 -17.37
CA GLN A 395 27.99 -7.17 -16.49
C GLN A 395 29.16 -7.98 -17.07
N ALA A 396 28.88 -9.00 -17.86
CA ALA A 396 29.89 -9.87 -18.50
C ALA A 396 30.56 -9.24 -19.75
N LYS A 397 30.01 -8.14 -20.30
CA LYS A 397 30.61 -7.45 -21.44
C LYS A 397 31.94 -6.78 -21.02
N PRO A 398 33.04 -6.92 -21.83
CA PRO A 398 34.29 -6.24 -21.58
C PRO A 398 34.13 -4.71 -21.48
N VAL A 399 34.95 -4.09 -20.63
CA VAL A 399 34.87 -2.63 -20.33
C VAL A 399 34.96 -1.76 -21.58
N SER A 400 35.63 -2.21 -22.65
CA SER A 400 35.71 -1.50 -23.94
C SER A 400 34.38 -1.31 -24.66
N TYR A 401 33.35 -2.09 -24.32
CA TYR A 401 32.00 -1.97 -24.93
C TYR A 401 31.01 -1.13 -24.11
N ARG A 402 31.37 -0.68 -22.92
CA ARG A 402 30.45 0.05 -22.02
C ARG A 402 30.33 1.55 -22.33
N GLY A 403 31.07 2.08 -23.26
CA GLY A 403 31.12 3.51 -23.59
C GLY A 403 30.57 3.90 -24.97
N ALA A 404 29.98 2.99 -25.76
CA ALA A 404 29.58 3.22 -27.13
C ALA A 404 28.06 3.05 -27.37
N GLY A 405 27.23 3.32 -26.37
CA GLY A 405 25.76 3.29 -26.49
C GLY A 405 25.07 4.52 -25.94
#